data_5db95caa4b186f8daa101f763f5e0038
#
_entry.id   5db95caa4b186f8daa101f763f5e0038
#
_cell.length_a   1.000
_cell.length_b   1.000
_cell.length_c   1.000
_cell.angle_alpha   90.00
_cell.angle_beta   90.00
_cell.angle_gamma   90.00
#
_symmetry.space_group_name_H-M   'P 1'
#
loop_
_entity.id
_entity.type
_entity.pdbx_description
1 polymer ?
#
loop_
_entity_poly.entity_id
_entity_poly.type
_entity_poly.pdbx_seq_one_letter_code
_entity_poly.pdbx_strand_id
1 'polypeptide(L)'
;MDPRATNDDLTARARIRNAALDLFAEYGESRVSLRTVAASAGTTVGLVQHHFKTKEGLSKAVDQLVVDYFAYAVASVPATGTTAEVAASRDAAVRRMLRDNPAVVNYVRRAVLEPSTTRLHLLKTLIDLTRHEVTTLRKSGLASTTRPESHQILAVLVRQLGELLLSPMVDAVWERVAEPDAVQPWLSITVTTEPPP
;
A
#
# COMPACT_ATOMS: atom_id res chain seq x y z
N MET A 1 -12.21 0.16 11.06
CA MET A 1 -13.25 -0.26 10.10
C MET A 1 -12.52 -0.80 8.88
N ASP A 2 -12.79 -2.04 8.47
CA ASP A 2 -12.15 -2.65 7.29
C ASP A 2 -12.33 -1.73 6.08
N PRO A 3 -11.27 -1.36 5.34
CA PRO A 3 -11.36 -0.55 4.12
C PRO A 3 -12.28 -1.14 3.04
N ARG A 4 -12.40 -2.47 3.03
CA ARG A 4 -13.40 -3.20 2.26
C ARG A 4 -14.59 -3.58 3.14
N ALA A 5 -15.41 -2.71 3.62
CA ALA A 5 -16.61 -3.10 4.39
C ALA A 5 -17.30 -4.36 3.80
N THR A 6 -17.86 -5.23 4.65
CA THR A 6 -18.45 -6.52 4.26
C THR A 6 -19.58 -6.37 3.24
N ASN A 7 -19.79 -7.41 2.41
CA ASN A 7 -20.61 -7.35 1.20
C ASN A 7 -22.08 -6.91 1.37
N ASP A 8 -22.69 -7.15 2.52
CA ASP A 8 -24.13 -6.89 2.71
C ASP A 8 -24.45 -5.40 2.91
N ASP A 9 -23.48 -4.59 3.36
CA ASP A 9 -23.63 -3.15 3.61
C ASP A 9 -22.91 -2.25 2.58
N LEU A 10 -22.32 -2.84 1.53
CA LEU A 10 -21.57 -2.06 0.54
C LEU A 10 -22.49 -1.25 -0.36
N THR A 11 -22.34 0.06 -0.33
CA THR A 11 -22.95 0.94 -1.35
C THR A 11 -22.47 0.51 -2.76
N ALA A 12 -23.29 0.75 -3.79
CA ALA A 12 -22.90 0.49 -5.17
C ALA A 12 -21.53 1.11 -5.52
N ARG A 13 -21.24 2.29 -4.97
CA ARG A 13 -19.94 2.96 -5.13
C ARG A 13 -18.80 2.13 -4.58
N ALA A 14 -18.94 1.52 -3.41
CA ALA A 14 -17.90 0.70 -2.79
C ALA A 14 -17.71 -0.62 -3.55
N ARG A 15 -18.78 -1.29 -4.00
CA ARG A 15 -18.68 -2.50 -4.84
C ARG A 15 -17.93 -2.24 -6.13
N ILE A 16 -18.24 -1.14 -6.84
CA ILE A 16 -17.56 -0.75 -8.07
C ILE A 16 -16.08 -0.49 -7.82
N ARG A 17 -15.74 0.24 -6.76
CA ARG A 17 -14.35 0.55 -6.38
C ARG A 17 -13.56 -0.72 -6.04
N ASN A 18 -14.14 -1.64 -5.28
CA ASN A 18 -13.49 -2.91 -4.89
C ASN A 18 -13.26 -3.80 -6.12
N ALA A 19 -14.28 -3.94 -7.00
CA ALA A 19 -14.13 -4.68 -8.27
C ALA A 19 -13.05 -4.05 -9.17
N ALA A 20 -12.95 -2.72 -9.19
CA ALA A 20 -11.89 -2.04 -9.93
C ALA A 20 -10.50 -2.33 -9.36
N LEU A 21 -10.33 -2.35 -8.03
CA LEU A 21 -9.06 -2.71 -7.40
C LEU A 21 -8.62 -4.12 -7.82
N ASP A 22 -9.51 -5.11 -7.77
CA ASP A 22 -9.20 -6.48 -8.14
C ASP A 22 -8.79 -6.60 -9.62
N LEU A 23 -9.56 -5.99 -10.51
CA LEU A 23 -9.29 -6.00 -11.95
C LEU A 23 -8.00 -5.22 -12.31
N PHE A 24 -7.75 -4.08 -11.69
CA PHE A 24 -6.55 -3.29 -11.94
C PHE A 24 -5.30 -3.99 -11.38
N ALA A 25 -5.41 -4.69 -10.27
CA ALA A 25 -4.35 -5.51 -9.70
C ALA A 25 -4.00 -6.69 -10.60
N GLU A 26 -4.98 -7.33 -11.21
CA GLU A 26 -4.79 -8.52 -12.04
C GLU A 26 -4.34 -8.17 -13.47
N TYR A 27 -5.04 -7.25 -14.14
CA TYR A 27 -4.84 -6.98 -15.57
C TYR A 27 -4.08 -5.69 -15.87
N GLY A 28 -3.93 -4.81 -14.87
CA GLY A 28 -3.44 -3.44 -15.06
C GLY A 28 -4.54 -2.48 -15.49
N GLU A 29 -4.46 -1.24 -15.03
CA GLU A 29 -5.47 -0.21 -15.28
C GLU A 29 -5.74 0.01 -16.77
N SER A 30 -4.68 0.08 -17.60
CA SER A 30 -4.81 0.36 -19.04
C SER A 30 -5.68 -0.64 -19.79
N ARG A 31 -5.65 -1.91 -19.38
CA ARG A 31 -6.37 -3.02 -20.02
C ARG A 31 -7.81 -3.19 -19.55
N VAL A 32 -8.23 -2.53 -18.48
CA VAL A 32 -9.56 -2.67 -17.89
C VAL A 32 -10.47 -1.54 -18.35
N SER A 33 -11.65 -1.86 -18.89
CA SER A 33 -12.67 -0.89 -19.27
C SER A 33 -13.68 -0.65 -18.15
N LEU A 34 -14.39 0.50 -18.17
CA LEU A 34 -15.50 0.74 -17.24
C LEU A 34 -16.63 -0.30 -17.40
N ARG A 35 -16.79 -0.88 -18.62
CA ARG A 35 -17.74 -1.95 -18.87
C ARG A 35 -17.35 -3.23 -18.14
N THR A 36 -16.07 -3.59 -18.15
CA THR A 36 -15.53 -4.74 -17.41
C THR A 36 -15.74 -4.58 -15.90
N VAL A 37 -15.47 -3.37 -15.39
CA VAL A 37 -15.69 -3.06 -13.96
C VAL A 37 -17.18 -3.14 -13.61
N ALA A 38 -18.06 -2.59 -14.44
CA ALA A 38 -19.51 -2.64 -14.22
C ALA A 38 -20.02 -4.10 -14.15
N ALA A 39 -19.58 -4.94 -15.10
CA ALA A 39 -19.94 -6.36 -15.11
C ALA A 39 -19.44 -7.08 -13.85
N SER A 40 -18.18 -6.88 -13.44
CA SER A 40 -17.62 -7.48 -12.23
C SER A 40 -18.30 -7.00 -10.94
N ALA A 41 -18.74 -5.75 -10.90
CA ALA A 41 -19.46 -5.17 -9.76
C ALA A 41 -20.97 -5.49 -9.72
N GLY A 42 -21.49 -6.24 -10.70
CA GLY A 42 -22.92 -6.54 -10.82
C GLY A 42 -23.77 -5.28 -11.03
N THR A 43 -23.31 -4.35 -11.89
CA THR A 43 -23.97 -3.06 -12.10
C THR A 43 -23.94 -2.60 -13.58
N THR A 44 -24.43 -1.41 -13.86
CA THR A 44 -24.42 -0.81 -15.21
C THR A 44 -23.24 0.17 -15.36
N VAL A 45 -22.78 0.35 -16.62
CA VAL A 45 -21.75 1.36 -16.93
C VAL A 45 -22.23 2.77 -16.57
N GLY A 46 -23.53 3.06 -16.77
CA GLY A 46 -24.13 4.34 -16.39
C GLY A 46 -23.99 4.63 -14.89
N LEU A 47 -24.14 3.60 -14.03
CA LEU A 47 -23.98 3.78 -12.58
C LEU A 47 -22.49 3.98 -12.22
N VAL A 48 -21.56 3.30 -12.88
CA VAL A 48 -20.12 3.57 -12.72
C VAL A 48 -19.78 5.01 -13.07
N GLN A 49 -20.27 5.50 -14.23
CA GLN A 49 -20.08 6.89 -14.66
C GLN A 49 -20.78 7.90 -13.75
N HIS A 50 -21.94 7.55 -13.19
CA HIS A 50 -22.60 8.39 -12.21
C HIS A 50 -21.73 8.64 -10.98
N HIS A 51 -21.10 7.58 -10.41
CA HIS A 51 -20.30 7.67 -9.19
C HIS A 51 -18.89 8.23 -9.41
N PHE A 52 -18.26 7.90 -10.52
CA PHE A 52 -16.82 8.18 -10.72
C PHE A 52 -16.53 9.09 -11.91
N LYS A 53 -17.50 9.41 -12.75
CA LYS A 53 -17.46 10.24 -13.96
C LYS A 53 -16.58 9.63 -15.06
N THR A 54 -15.30 9.40 -14.76
CA THR A 54 -14.30 8.90 -15.71
C THR A 54 -13.55 7.69 -15.15
N LYS A 55 -12.78 7.01 -16.00
CA LYS A 55 -11.88 5.94 -15.57
C LYS A 55 -10.79 6.47 -14.62
N GLU A 56 -10.30 7.68 -14.88
CA GLU A 56 -9.34 8.36 -14.00
C GLU A 56 -9.94 8.66 -12.61
N GLY A 57 -11.22 9.09 -12.56
CA GLY A 57 -11.93 9.29 -11.29
C GLY A 57 -12.08 7.99 -10.49
N LEU A 58 -12.34 6.88 -11.18
CA LEU A 58 -12.37 5.56 -10.57
C LEU A 58 -10.97 5.13 -10.08
N SER A 59 -9.92 5.36 -10.89
CA SER A 59 -8.54 5.06 -10.52
C SER A 59 -8.12 5.83 -9.25
N LYS A 60 -8.40 7.12 -9.16
CA LYS A 60 -8.16 7.92 -7.95
C LYS A 60 -8.90 7.37 -6.71
N ALA A 61 -10.11 6.86 -6.89
CA ALA A 61 -10.87 6.24 -5.80
C ALA A 61 -10.24 4.89 -5.37
N VAL A 62 -9.65 4.14 -6.29
CA VAL A 62 -8.89 2.92 -5.99
C VAL A 62 -7.58 3.27 -5.27
N ASP A 63 -6.86 4.31 -5.73
CA ASP A 63 -5.66 4.82 -5.04
C ASP A 63 -5.97 5.16 -3.58
N GLN A 64 -7.07 5.90 -3.35
CA GLN A 64 -7.50 6.25 -2.00
C GLN A 64 -7.83 5.02 -1.16
N LEU A 65 -8.53 4.02 -1.74
CA LEU A 65 -8.79 2.76 -1.04
C LEU A 65 -7.51 2.06 -0.60
N VAL A 66 -6.51 2.01 -1.48
CA VAL A 66 -5.20 1.43 -1.15
C VAL A 66 -4.52 2.19 -0.02
N VAL A 67 -4.54 3.52 -0.06
CA VAL A 67 -4.01 4.36 1.03
C VAL A 67 -4.77 4.13 2.33
N ASP A 68 -6.09 3.96 2.28
CA ASP A 68 -6.93 3.66 3.45
C ASP A 68 -6.52 2.33 4.11
N TYR A 69 -6.09 1.31 3.34
CA TYR A 69 -5.53 0.07 3.89
C TYR A 69 -4.27 0.32 4.71
N PHE A 70 -3.33 1.13 4.20
CA PHE A 70 -2.11 1.48 4.93
C PHE A 70 -2.44 2.31 6.19
N ALA A 71 -3.31 3.32 6.05
CA ALA A 71 -3.74 4.15 7.17
C ALA A 71 -4.40 3.32 8.27
N TYR A 72 -5.29 2.40 7.91
CA TYR A 72 -5.94 1.49 8.85
C TYR A 72 -4.93 0.58 9.56
N ALA A 73 -3.99 -0.02 8.82
CA ALA A 73 -2.96 -0.86 9.40
C ALA A 73 -2.11 -0.10 10.43
N VAL A 74 -1.67 1.12 10.10
CA VAL A 74 -0.89 1.97 11.01
C VAL A 74 -1.70 2.41 12.21
N ALA A 75 -2.97 2.82 12.02
CA ALA A 75 -3.86 3.26 13.09
C ALA A 75 -4.29 2.12 14.04
N SER A 76 -4.19 0.86 13.61
CA SER A 76 -4.49 -0.30 14.45
C SER A 76 -3.45 -0.54 15.55
N VAL A 77 -2.29 0.13 15.47
CA VAL A 77 -1.19 -0.01 16.42
C VAL A 77 -1.20 1.15 17.40
N PRO A 78 -1.33 0.89 18.72
CA PRO A 78 -1.21 1.94 19.73
C PRO A 78 0.15 2.64 19.67
N ALA A 79 0.16 3.96 19.79
CA ALA A 79 1.38 4.77 19.87
C ALA A 79 1.91 4.79 21.31
N THR A 80 2.21 3.60 21.87
CA THR A 80 2.71 3.41 23.25
C THR A 80 3.97 2.57 23.26
N GLY A 81 4.91 2.90 24.13
CA GLY A 81 6.21 2.22 24.22
C GLY A 81 7.36 3.06 23.69
N THR A 82 8.46 2.43 23.39
CA THR A 82 9.64 3.07 22.80
C THR A 82 9.47 3.35 21.31
N THR A 83 10.20 4.30 20.77
CA THR A 83 10.25 4.61 19.32
C THR A 83 10.47 3.34 18.46
N ALA A 84 11.37 2.47 18.89
CA ALA A 84 11.70 1.23 18.17
C ALA A 84 10.53 0.24 18.18
N GLU A 85 9.87 0.08 19.32
CA GLU A 85 8.70 -0.83 19.45
C GLU A 85 7.52 -0.35 18.62
N VAL A 86 7.21 0.95 18.65
CA VAL A 86 6.13 1.53 17.84
C VAL A 86 6.41 1.36 16.34
N ALA A 87 7.65 1.65 15.91
CA ALA A 87 8.05 1.47 14.51
C ALA A 87 7.94 0.00 14.08
N ALA A 88 8.50 -0.93 14.85
CA ALA A 88 8.44 -2.37 14.54
C ALA A 88 7.00 -2.90 14.51
N SER A 89 6.15 -2.47 15.43
CA SER A 89 4.74 -2.88 15.49
C SER A 89 3.93 -2.35 14.30
N ARG A 90 4.16 -1.11 13.88
CA ARG A 90 3.53 -0.53 12.67
C ARG A 90 3.98 -1.24 11.40
N ASP A 91 5.27 -1.54 11.27
CA ASP A 91 5.80 -2.32 10.16
C ASP A 91 5.20 -3.73 10.11
N ALA A 92 5.08 -4.39 11.25
CA ALA A 92 4.43 -5.69 11.34
C ALA A 92 2.94 -5.64 10.96
N ALA A 93 2.23 -4.57 11.32
CA ALA A 93 0.82 -4.38 10.94
C ALA A 93 0.67 -4.16 9.43
N VAL A 94 1.53 -3.35 8.82
CA VAL A 94 1.55 -3.14 7.36
C VAL A 94 1.86 -4.45 6.62
N ARG A 95 2.88 -5.20 7.05
CA ARG A 95 3.20 -6.51 6.45
C ARG A 95 2.05 -7.50 6.55
N ARG A 96 1.34 -7.55 7.68
CA ARG A 96 0.16 -8.40 7.86
C ARG A 96 -0.95 -7.97 6.90
N MET A 97 -1.27 -6.68 6.86
CA MET A 97 -2.27 -6.13 5.94
C MET A 97 -1.95 -6.49 4.48
N LEU A 98 -0.71 -6.33 4.04
CA LEU A 98 -0.29 -6.67 2.68
C LEU A 98 -0.44 -8.17 2.40
N ARG A 99 -0.04 -9.04 3.31
CA ARG A 99 -0.19 -10.50 3.18
C ARG A 99 -1.66 -10.91 3.04
N ASP A 100 -2.53 -10.28 3.81
CA ASP A 100 -3.96 -10.58 3.83
C ASP A 100 -4.71 -9.98 2.63
N ASN A 101 -4.07 -9.08 1.87
CA ASN A 101 -4.68 -8.36 0.74
C ASN A 101 -3.82 -8.41 -0.54
N PRO A 102 -3.73 -9.55 -1.25
CA PRO A 102 -2.90 -9.70 -2.45
C PRO A 102 -3.23 -8.71 -3.58
N ALA A 103 -4.49 -8.30 -3.71
CA ALA A 103 -4.89 -7.30 -4.69
C ALA A 103 -4.22 -5.94 -4.42
N VAL A 104 -4.12 -5.52 -3.14
CA VAL A 104 -3.40 -4.29 -2.75
C VAL A 104 -1.92 -4.40 -3.13
N VAL A 105 -1.29 -5.54 -2.82
CA VAL A 105 0.12 -5.80 -3.17
C VAL A 105 0.36 -5.67 -4.68
N ASN A 106 -0.45 -6.36 -5.48
CA ASN A 106 -0.29 -6.37 -6.94
C ASN A 106 -0.58 -5.00 -7.55
N TYR A 107 -1.58 -4.27 -7.03
CA TYR A 107 -1.88 -2.92 -7.47
C TYR A 107 -0.70 -1.97 -7.19
N VAL A 108 -0.15 -1.96 -5.97
CA VAL A 108 1.00 -1.12 -5.61
C VAL A 108 2.24 -1.47 -6.44
N ARG A 109 2.55 -2.78 -6.61
CA ARG A 109 3.66 -3.22 -7.47
C ARG A 109 3.56 -2.65 -8.88
N ARG A 110 2.39 -2.78 -9.51
CA ARG A 110 2.17 -2.22 -10.85
C ARG A 110 2.30 -0.70 -10.87
N ALA A 111 1.76 -0.01 -9.86
CA ALA A 111 1.84 1.44 -9.79
C ALA A 111 3.28 1.95 -9.67
N VAL A 112 4.15 1.23 -8.96
CA VAL A 112 5.56 1.61 -8.79
C VAL A 112 6.41 1.23 -10.00
N LEU A 113 6.16 0.05 -10.61
CA LEU A 113 6.98 -0.46 -11.72
C LEU A 113 6.60 0.13 -13.09
N GLU A 114 5.36 0.59 -13.24
CA GLU A 114 4.88 1.18 -14.50
C GLU A 114 4.42 2.63 -14.27
N PRO A 115 5.34 3.57 -14.04
CA PRO A 115 4.97 4.94 -13.74
C PRO A 115 4.22 5.58 -14.92
N SER A 116 3.04 6.09 -14.63
CA SER A 116 2.25 6.93 -15.52
C SER A 116 1.80 8.18 -14.76
N THR A 117 1.35 9.21 -15.46
CA THR A 117 0.85 10.44 -14.82
C THR A 117 -0.29 10.17 -13.83
N THR A 118 -1.13 9.18 -14.12
CA THR A 118 -2.23 8.76 -13.24
C THR A 118 -1.70 8.04 -11.97
N ARG A 119 -0.61 7.28 -12.10
CA ARG A 119 -0.02 6.50 -11.00
C ARG A 119 0.85 7.32 -10.05
N LEU A 120 1.29 8.49 -10.46
CA LEU A 120 1.90 9.48 -9.56
C LEU A 120 0.94 9.90 -8.43
N HIS A 121 -0.38 9.76 -8.64
CA HIS A 121 -1.37 10.07 -7.61
C HIS A 121 -1.26 9.12 -6.41
N LEU A 122 -1.17 7.80 -6.61
CA LEU A 122 -0.97 6.85 -5.51
C LEU A 122 0.29 7.16 -4.72
N LEU A 123 1.44 7.34 -5.39
CA LEU A 123 2.70 7.64 -4.72
C LEU A 123 2.61 8.95 -3.92
N LYS A 124 2.01 9.99 -4.49
CA LYS A 124 1.79 11.26 -3.79
C LYS A 124 0.96 11.07 -2.52
N THR A 125 -0.14 10.32 -2.61
CA THR A 125 -1.04 10.10 -1.46
C THR A 125 -0.37 9.24 -0.38
N LEU A 126 0.46 8.26 -0.75
CA LEU A 126 1.29 7.50 0.19
C LEU A 126 2.34 8.36 0.87
N ILE A 127 2.96 9.29 0.14
CA ILE A 127 3.90 10.29 0.71
C ILE A 127 3.18 11.16 1.73
N ASP A 128 1.99 11.65 1.40
CA ASP A 128 1.21 12.52 2.28
C ASP A 128 0.77 11.79 3.56
N LEU A 129 0.33 10.53 3.45
CA LEU A 129 0.05 9.67 4.61
C LEU A 129 1.31 9.49 5.47
N THR A 130 2.43 9.09 4.86
CA THR A 130 3.68 8.87 5.60
C THR A 130 4.17 10.13 6.29
N ARG A 131 4.07 11.28 5.63
CA ARG A 131 4.39 12.57 6.24
C ARG A 131 3.53 12.86 7.45
N HIS A 132 2.21 12.66 7.34
CA HIS A 132 1.29 12.86 8.45
C HIS A 132 1.66 11.99 9.66
N GLU A 133 1.93 10.72 9.45
CA GLU A 133 2.30 9.77 10.50
C GLU A 133 3.66 10.10 11.14
N VAL A 134 4.69 10.41 10.34
CA VAL A 134 6.01 10.81 10.84
C VAL A 134 5.91 12.09 11.66
N THR A 135 5.19 13.12 11.16
CA THR A 135 4.98 14.39 11.86
C THR A 135 4.26 14.15 13.20
N THR A 136 3.24 13.31 13.23
CA THR A 136 2.48 12.97 14.44
C THR A 136 3.37 12.28 15.47
N LEU A 137 4.15 11.28 15.06
CA LEU A 137 5.08 10.57 15.95
C LEU A 137 6.19 11.50 16.49
N ARG A 138 6.68 12.42 15.68
CA ARG A 138 7.68 13.42 16.13
C ARG A 138 7.10 14.35 17.20
N LYS A 139 5.86 14.83 17.01
CA LYS A 139 5.17 15.69 17.98
C LYS A 139 4.89 14.97 19.31
N SER A 140 4.65 13.67 19.29
CA SER A 140 4.42 12.87 20.50
C SER A 140 5.71 12.33 21.13
N GLY A 141 6.90 12.64 20.61
CA GLY A 141 8.18 12.14 21.11
C GLY A 141 8.48 10.68 20.75
N LEU A 142 7.65 10.06 19.91
CA LEU A 142 7.79 8.66 19.47
C LEU A 142 8.57 8.50 18.17
N ALA A 143 9.11 9.59 17.62
CA ALA A 143 10.07 9.55 16.53
C ALA A 143 11.20 10.54 16.80
N SER A 144 12.42 10.17 16.40
CA SER A 144 13.60 11.01 16.58
C SER A 144 13.45 12.36 15.86
N THR A 145 13.87 13.44 16.52
CA THR A 145 13.95 14.78 15.92
C THR A 145 15.37 15.13 15.47
N THR A 146 16.36 14.29 15.71
CA THR A 146 17.77 14.52 15.33
C THR A 146 17.99 14.36 13.81
N ARG A 147 17.18 13.51 13.14
CA ARG A 147 17.22 13.36 11.67
C ARG A 147 16.20 14.28 11.03
N PRO A 148 16.49 14.84 9.83
CA PRO A 148 15.50 15.57 9.04
C PRO A 148 14.24 14.73 8.80
N GLU A 149 13.09 15.38 8.84
CA GLU A 149 11.79 14.71 8.62
C GLU A 149 11.72 14.07 7.22
N SER A 150 12.24 14.76 6.21
CA SER A 150 12.34 14.26 4.84
C SER A 150 13.10 12.92 4.74
N HIS A 151 14.18 12.77 5.50
CA HIS A 151 14.95 11.51 5.52
C HIS A 151 14.16 10.38 6.16
N GLN A 152 13.36 10.66 7.19
CA GLN A 152 12.51 9.66 7.83
C GLN A 152 11.38 9.21 6.90
N ILE A 153 10.72 10.16 6.22
CA ILE A 153 9.68 9.87 5.23
C ILE A 153 10.25 8.99 4.10
N LEU A 154 11.40 9.38 3.54
CA LEU A 154 12.08 8.61 2.51
C LEU A 154 12.43 7.21 2.98
N ALA A 155 13.01 7.07 4.17
CA ALA A 155 13.41 5.78 4.72
C ALA A 155 12.22 4.83 4.93
N VAL A 156 11.10 5.33 5.43
CA VAL A 156 9.87 4.53 5.61
C VAL A 156 9.34 4.05 4.26
N LEU A 157 9.19 4.96 3.29
CA LEU A 157 8.64 4.62 1.97
C LEU A 157 9.55 3.66 1.20
N VAL A 158 10.86 3.93 1.14
CA VAL A 158 11.81 3.06 0.42
C VAL A 158 11.88 1.69 1.06
N ARG A 159 11.86 1.58 2.39
CA ARG A 159 11.83 0.29 3.08
C ARG A 159 10.55 -0.48 2.74
N GLN A 160 9.37 0.10 2.94
CA GLN A 160 8.10 -0.60 2.73
C GLN A 160 7.87 -0.98 1.25
N LEU A 161 8.11 -0.06 0.32
CA LEU A 161 7.97 -0.34 -1.10
C LEU A 161 9.05 -1.29 -1.61
N GLY A 162 10.28 -1.15 -1.13
CA GLY A 162 11.39 -2.03 -1.49
C GLY A 162 11.17 -3.46 -0.98
N GLU A 163 10.75 -3.66 0.27
CA GLU A 163 10.37 -4.97 0.78
C GLU A 163 9.23 -5.58 -0.05
N LEU A 164 8.19 -4.80 -0.35
CA LEU A 164 7.05 -5.26 -1.17
C LEU A 164 7.48 -5.71 -2.58
N LEU A 165 8.42 -4.99 -3.20
CA LEU A 165 8.90 -5.31 -4.55
C LEU A 165 9.85 -6.51 -4.57
N LEU A 166 10.74 -6.62 -3.58
CA LEU A 166 11.83 -7.59 -3.58
C LEU A 166 11.49 -8.91 -2.87
N SER A 167 10.48 -8.94 -1.98
CA SER A 167 10.11 -10.18 -1.27
C SER A 167 9.90 -11.38 -2.18
N PRO A 168 9.20 -11.31 -3.33
CA PRO A 168 9.01 -12.50 -4.18
C PRO A 168 10.32 -13.03 -4.76
N MET A 169 11.28 -12.15 -5.03
CA MET A 169 12.61 -12.56 -5.49
C MET A 169 13.38 -13.26 -4.36
N VAL A 170 13.30 -12.71 -3.14
CA VAL A 170 13.93 -13.32 -1.96
C VAL A 170 13.35 -14.69 -1.70
N ASP A 171 12.03 -14.84 -1.75
CA ASP A 171 11.33 -16.12 -1.56
C ASP A 171 11.76 -17.15 -2.62
N ALA A 172 11.74 -16.76 -3.90
CA ALA A 172 12.12 -17.64 -5.01
C ALA A 172 13.60 -18.05 -4.97
N VAL A 173 14.50 -17.15 -4.56
CA VAL A 173 15.92 -17.49 -4.35
C VAL A 173 16.06 -18.43 -3.17
N TRP A 174 15.41 -18.13 -2.05
CA TRP A 174 15.47 -18.95 -0.84
C TRP A 174 15.02 -20.39 -1.08
N GLU A 175 13.87 -20.58 -1.72
CA GLU A 175 13.36 -21.90 -2.09
C GLU A 175 14.36 -22.75 -2.87
N ARG A 176 15.29 -22.11 -3.57
CA ARG A 176 16.25 -22.78 -4.44
C ARG A 176 17.61 -23.06 -3.79
N VAL A 177 17.98 -22.25 -2.79
CA VAL A 177 19.31 -22.30 -2.17
C VAL A 177 19.29 -22.74 -0.70
N ALA A 178 18.10 -22.81 -0.07
CA ALA A 178 17.99 -23.17 1.34
C ALA A 178 18.44 -24.60 1.59
N GLU A 179 19.25 -24.77 2.63
CA GLU A 179 19.57 -26.09 3.18
C GLU A 179 18.38 -26.63 4.01
N PRO A 180 18.27 -27.96 4.20
CA PRO A 180 17.29 -28.51 5.11
C PRO A 180 17.37 -27.85 6.49
N ASP A 181 16.21 -27.46 7.03
CA ASP A 181 16.08 -26.81 8.36
C ASP A 181 16.67 -25.40 8.49
N ALA A 182 17.13 -24.76 7.40
CA ALA A 182 17.60 -23.40 7.41
C ALA A 182 16.43 -22.41 7.59
N VAL A 183 16.67 -21.37 8.39
CA VAL A 183 15.69 -20.28 8.59
C VAL A 183 15.93 -19.20 7.54
N GLN A 184 14.87 -18.79 6.84
CA GLN A 184 14.95 -17.74 5.84
C GLN A 184 15.44 -16.43 6.46
N PRO A 185 16.51 -15.81 5.92
CA PRO A 185 16.96 -14.52 6.38
C PRO A 185 15.94 -13.42 6.07
N TRP A 186 15.87 -12.46 6.95
CA TRP A 186 14.96 -11.34 6.81
C TRP A 186 15.51 -10.27 5.86
N LEU A 187 14.71 -9.86 4.87
CA LEU A 187 15.04 -8.71 4.03
C LEU A 187 14.85 -7.41 4.82
N SER A 188 15.91 -6.62 4.93
CA SER A 188 15.87 -5.27 5.49
C SER A 188 16.48 -4.27 4.52
N ILE A 189 15.74 -3.20 4.22
CA ILE A 189 16.20 -2.12 3.35
C ILE A 189 16.39 -0.86 4.18
N THR A 190 17.59 -0.29 4.13
CA THR A 190 17.92 0.92 4.87
C THR A 190 18.35 2.04 3.93
N VAL A 191 17.98 3.27 4.29
CA VAL A 191 18.44 4.48 3.61
C VAL A 191 19.45 5.17 4.54
N THR A 192 20.67 5.33 4.05
CA THR A 192 21.75 6.03 4.78
C THR A 192 22.00 7.40 4.18
N THR A 193 22.42 8.35 4.99
CA THR A 193 22.78 9.70 4.57
C THR A 193 24.27 9.83 4.23
N GLU A 194 25.08 8.83 4.62
CA GLU A 194 26.49 8.77 4.29
C GLU A 194 26.71 7.80 3.13
N PRO A 195 27.57 8.16 2.16
CA PRO A 195 27.92 7.22 1.10
C PRO A 195 28.58 5.98 1.73
N PRO A 196 28.41 4.79 1.14
CA PRO A 196 29.12 3.60 1.60
C PRO A 196 30.63 3.84 1.51
N PRO A 197 31.42 3.27 2.44
CA PRO A 197 32.87 3.39 2.45
C PRO A 197 33.52 2.82 1.19
#